data_456dab14a9487a585ceec2d7b31a6b73
#
_entry.id   456dab14a9487a585ceec2d7b31a6b73
#
_cell.length_a   1.000
_cell.length_b   1.000
_cell.length_c   1.000
_cell.angle_alpha   90.00
_cell.angle_beta   90.00
_cell.angle_gamma   90.00
#
_symmetry.space_group_name_H-M   'P 1'
#
loop_
_entity.id
_entity.type
_entity.pdbx_description
1 polymer ?
#
loop_
_entity_poly.entity_id
_entity_poly.type
_entity_poly.pdbx_seq_one_letter_code
_entity_poly.pdbx_strand_id
1 'polypeptide(L)'
;MFDLIREDWRTHERQWTRQGLWVMAVYRFGNWRYGIRNRVIRLPFSILYKLLKLLSEILTGIDLPCEAKLGRRFRIDHFGGIVISGDAVFGDDCVVRNGVTVGLRHTGQRGAPVIGNRADIGAGAKVLGSIRIGDDVAIGANAVVITDVPSNCIAVGVPAKIRPRKAATPSEEETAVELSAAPPAV
;
A
#
# COMPACT_ATOMS: atom_id res chain seq x y z
N MET A 1 0.41 -19.12 -1.66
CA MET A 1 1.25 -18.14 -2.37
C MET A 1 0.71 -17.85 -3.76
N PHE A 2 0.55 -18.85 -4.63
CA PHE A 2 0.13 -18.66 -6.03
C PHE A 2 -1.25 -17.98 -6.16
N ASP A 3 -2.21 -18.31 -5.28
CA ASP A 3 -3.55 -17.68 -5.30
C ASP A 3 -3.47 -16.19 -4.99
N LEU A 4 -2.62 -15.78 -4.03
CA LEU A 4 -2.40 -14.37 -3.72
C LEU A 4 -1.74 -13.62 -4.89
N ILE A 5 -0.74 -14.23 -5.55
CA ILE A 5 -0.10 -13.63 -6.73
C ILE A 5 -1.10 -13.48 -7.88
N ARG A 6 -1.99 -14.48 -8.08
CA ARG A 6 -3.07 -14.38 -9.08
C ARG A 6 -4.07 -13.28 -8.74
N GLU A 7 -4.37 -13.09 -7.45
CA GLU A 7 -5.22 -12.00 -6.97
C GLU A 7 -4.52 -10.65 -7.19
N ASP A 8 -3.26 -10.51 -6.77
CA ASP A 8 -2.46 -9.30 -6.98
C ASP A 8 -2.37 -8.92 -8.47
N TRP A 9 -2.25 -9.92 -9.37
CA TRP A 9 -2.29 -9.70 -10.82
C TRP A 9 -3.63 -9.14 -11.30
N ARG A 10 -4.76 -9.64 -10.78
CA ARG A 10 -6.09 -9.09 -11.10
C ARG A 10 -6.25 -7.67 -10.55
N THR A 11 -5.77 -7.42 -9.34
CA THR A 11 -5.79 -6.11 -8.69
C THR A 11 -4.99 -5.06 -9.47
N HIS A 12 -3.91 -5.47 -10.14
CA HIS A 12 -3.12 -4.63 -11.03
C HIS A 12 -3.58 -4.72 -12.50
N GLU A 13 -4.89 -4.88 -12.73
CA GLU A 13 -5.54 -4.82 -14.05
C GLU A 13 -5.01 -5.84 -15.07
N ARG A 14 -4.46 -6.96 -14.60
CA ARG A 14 -3.82 -8.02 -15.40
C ARG A 14 -2.67 -7.51 -16.30
N GLN A 15 -2.07 -6.38 -15.93
CA GLN A 15 -0.94 -5.79 -16.66
C GLN A 15 0.36 -6.17 -15.97
N TRP A 16 1.10 -7.08 -16.56
CA TRP A 16 2.41 -7.51 -16.04
C TRP A 16 3.49 -6.43 -16.12
N THR A 17 3.26 -5.35 -16.88
CA THR A 17 4.12 -4.16 -16.97
C THR A 17 3.99 -3.24 -15.75
N ARG A 18 3.00 -3.43 -14.90
CA ARG A 18 2.82 -2.64 -13.66
C ARG A 18 3.90 -3.02 -12.64
N GLN A 19 4.78 -2.08 -12.30
CA GLN A 19 5.86 -2.30 -11.33
C GLN A 19 5.34 -2.70 -9.94
N GLY A 20 4.20 -2.19 -9.53
CA GLY A 20 3.55 -2.58 -8.28
C GLY A 20 3.32 -4.09 -8.17
N LEU A 21 2.97 -4.75 -9.28
CA LEU A 21 2.81 -6.21 -9.33
C LEU A 21 4.13 -6.94 -9.03
N TRP A 22 5.27 -6.46 -9.54
CA TRP A 22 6.58 -7.09 -9.30
C TRP A 22 6.98 -6.96 -7.83
N VAL A 23 6.76 -5.78 -7.24
CA VAL A 23 7.00 -5.54 -5.83
C VAL A 23 6.14 -6.46 -4.96
N MET A 24 4.84 -6.61 -5.29
CA MET A 24 3.95 -7.52 -4.60
C MET A 24 4.39 -8.99 -4.74
N ALA A 25 4.87 -9.42 -5.91
CA ALA A 25 5.39 -10.77 -6.09
C ALA A 25 6.61 -11.05 -5.20
N VAL A 26 7.55 -10.10 -5.13
CA VAL A 26 8.72 -10.18 -4.23
C VAL A 26 8.30 -10.20 -2.77
N TYR A 27 7.34 -9.35 -2.38
CA TYR A 27 6.75 -9.32 -1.04
C TYR A 27 6.10 -10.68 -0.68
N ARG A 28 5.24 -11.24 -1.56
CA ARG A 28 4.58 -12.54 -1.33
C ARG A 28 5.60 -13.69 -1.22
N PHE A 29 6.66 -13.65 -2.05
CA PHE A 29 7.77 -14.61 -1.95
C PHE A 29 8.50 -14.49 -0.60
N GLY A 30 8.78 -13.26 -0.16
CA GLY A 30 9.37 -12.98 1.15
C GLY A 30 8.54 -13.56 2.30
N ASN A 31 7.22 -13.39 2.25
CA ASN A 31 6.31 -13.94 3.25
C ASN A 31 6.26 -15.48 3.20
N TRP A 32 6.16 -16.07 2.00
CA TRP A 32 6.09 -17.51 1.84
C TRP A 32 7.30 -18.22 2.44
N ARG A 33 8.50 -17.68 2.31
CA ARG A 33 9.73 -18.28 2.83
C ARG A 33 9.70 -18.46 4.36
N TYR A 34 8.95 -17.63 5.10
CA TYR A 34 8.80 -17.81 6.55
C TYR A 34 8.02 -19.07 6.92
N GLY A 35 7.22 -19.62 6.02
CA GLY A 35 6.58 -20.93 6.18
C GLY A 35 7.57 -22.11 6.19
N ILE A 36 8.81 -21.92 5.72
CA ILE A 36 9.84 -22.95 5.72
C ILE A 36 10.46 -23.03 7.13
N ARG A 37 10.07 -24.05 7.90
CA ARG A 37 10.50 -24.23 9.30
C ARG A 37 12.00 -24.49 9.43
N ASN A 38 12.58 -25.27 8.52
CA ASN A 38 14.01 -25.61 8.55
C ASN A 38 14.85 -24.40 8.10
N ARG A 39 15.71 -23.90 8.99
CA ARG A 39 16.56 -22.73 8.73
C ARG A 39 17.58 -22.94 7.60
N VAL A 40 18.11 -24.16 7.48
CA VAL A 40 19.09 -24.49 6.44
C VAL A 40 18.43 -24.47 5.06
N ILE A 41 17.26 -25.08 4.92
CA ILE A 41 16.47 -25.05 3.68
C ILE A 41 16.00 -23.63 3.35
N ARG A 42 15.67 -22.82 4.36
CA ARG A 42 15.21 -21.44 4.17
C ARG A 42 16.34 -20.50 3.74
N LEU A 43 17.60 -20.78 4.07
CA LEU A 43 18.73 -19.89 3.83
C LEU A 43 18.87 -19.46 2.36
N PRO A 44 18.90 -20.37 1.37
CA PRO A 44 19.03 -19.96 -0.04
C PRO A 44 17.85 -19.10 -0.50
N PHE A 45 16.62 -19.38 -0.05
CA PHE A 45 15.46 -18.54 -0.36
C PHE A 45 15.54 -17.16 0.31
N SER A 46 16.18 -17.06 1.48
CA SER A 46 16.39 -15.78 2.14
C SER A 46 17.44 -14.91 1.43
N ILE A 47 18.49 -15.54 0.88
CA ILE A 47 19.47 -14.84 0.06
C ILE A 47 18.80 -14.36 -1.23
N LEU A 48 18.07 -15.22 -1.91
CA LEU A 48 17.34 -14.87 -3.12
C LEU A 48 16.34 -13.73 -2.88
N TYR A 49 15.57 -13.79 -1.77
CA TYR A 49 14.67 -12.70 -1.41
C TYR A 49 15.39 -11.37 -1.26
N LYS A 50 16.54 -11.35 -0.56
CA LYS A 50 17.32 -10.12 -0.37
C LYS A 50 17.80 -9.54 -1.70
N LEU A 51 18.25 -10.38 -2.62
CA LEU A 51 18.66 -9.96 -3.96
C LEU A 51 17.48 -9.41 -4.76
N LEU A 52 16.34 -10.12 -4.77
CA LEU A 52 15.13 -9.68 -5.46
C LEU A 52 14.57 -8.38 -4.87
N LYS A 53 14.60 -8.25 -3.53
CA LYS A 53 14.19 -7.00 -2.86
C LYS A 53 15.09 -5.85 -3.27
N LEU A 54 16.40 -6.00 -3.19
CA LEU A 54 17.36 -4.95 -3.60
C LEU A 54 17.16 -4.56 -5.08
N LEU A 55 17.00 -5.54 -5.97
CA LEU A 55 16.75 -5.27 -7.38
C LEU A 55 15.42 -4.54 -7.60
N SER A 56 14.37 -4.95 -6.90
CA SER A 56 13.06 -4.30 -6.93
C SER A 56 13.16 -2.84 -6.45
N GLU A 57 13.86 -2.58 -5.35
CA GLU A 57 14.08 -1.21 -4.84
C GLU A 57 14.83 -0.32 -5.84
N ILE A 58 15.89 -0.84 -6.46
CA ILE A 58 16.67 -0.08 -7.47
C ILE A 58 15.82 0.24 -8.69
N LEU A 59 15.03 -0.74 -9.18
CA LEU A 59 14.26 -0.58 -10.41
C LEU A 59 12.97 0.23 -10.23
N THR A 60 12.37 0.17 -9.03
CA THR A 60 11.04 0.77 -8.82
C THR A 60 11.04 1.94 -7.83
N GLY A 61 12.08 2.09 -7.02
CA GLY A 61 12.11 3.06 -5.91
C GLY A 61 11.07 2.77 -4.83
N ILE A 62 10.67 1.48 -4.66
CA ILE A 62 9.68 1.06 -3.66
C ILE A 62 10.35 0.21 -2.60
N ASP A 63 10.42 0.69 -1.37
CA ASP A 63 10.84 -0.08 -0.20
C ASP A 63 9.60 -0.66 0.51
N LEU A 64 9.34 -1.93 0.23
CA LEU A 64 8.28 -2.72 0.86
C LEU A 64 8.89 -3.99 1.47
N PRO A 65 9.20 -4.00 2.75
CA PRO A 65 9.70 -5.19 3.44
C PRO A 65 8.60 -6.23 3.63
N CYS A 66 8.95 -7.52 3.56
CA CYS A 66 7.99 -8.60 3.74
C CYS A 66 7.50 -8.74 5.19
N GLU A 67 8.08 -8.03 6.12
CA GLU A 67 7.66 -7.94 7.53
C GLU A 67 6.38 -7.11 7.70
N ALA A 68 6.12 -6.14 6.81
CA ALA A 68 4.87 -5.40 6.79
C ALA A 68 3.68 -6.35 6.60
N LYS A 69 2.56 -6.07 7.25
CA LYS A 69 1.36 -6.89 7.13
C LYS A 69 0.40 -6.23 6.15
N LEU A 70 0.28 -6.81 4.97
CA LEU A 70 -0.65 -6.33 3.94
C LEU A 70 -1.83 -7.28 3.82
N GLY A 71 -3.02 -6.72 3.80
CA GLY A 71 -4.24 -7.43 3.50
C GLY A 71 -4.31 -7.91 2.04
N ARG A 72 -5.49 -8.33 1.63
CA ARG A 72 -5.75 -8.79 0.26
C ARG A 72 -5.99 -7.60 -0.66
N ARG A 73 -5.75 -7.78 -1.95
CA ARG A 73 -6.00 -6.79 -3.00
C ARG A 73 -5.33 -5.43 -2.73
N PHE A 74 -4.14 -5.48 -2.09
CA PHE A 74 -3.31 -4.30 -1.89
C PHE A 74 -2.78 -3.83 -3.24
N ARG A 75 -3.01 -2.57 -3.59
CA ARG A 75 -2.65 -2.01 -4.89
C ARG A 75 -1.61 -0.90 -4.75
N ILE A 76 -0.60 -0.96 -5.60
CA ILE A 76 0.41 0.07 -5.76
C ILE A 76 0.19 0.73 -7.13
N ASP A 77 -0.32 1.95 -7.11
CA ASP A 77 -0.50 2.77 -8.31
C ASP A 77 0.68 3.73 -8.46
N HIS A 78 1.31 3.66 -9.62
CA HIS A 78 2.55 4.35 -9.93
C HIS A 78 3.72 3.89 -9.04
N PHE A 79 4.93 4.10 -9.49
CA PHE A 79 6.14 3.70 -8.76
C PHE A 79 6.96 4.92 -8.38
N GLY A 80 7.95 4.70 -7.52
CA GLY A 80 8.91 5.72 -7.09
C GLY A 80 8.60 6.34 -5.73
N GLY A 81 9.60 6.31 -4.88
CA GLY A 81 9.60 6.98 -3.59
C GLY A 81 8.61 6.43 -2.56
N ILE A 82 8.10 5.20 -2.73
CA ILE A 82 7.24 4.56 -1.73
C ILE A 82 8.12 3.90 -0.67
N VAL A 83 7.86 4.24 0.60
CA VAL A 83 8.55 3.64 1.75
C VAL A 83 7.53 3.18 2.77
N ILE A 84 7.51 1.89 3.05
CA ILE A 84 6.61 1.28 4.03
C ILE A 84 7.42 0.60 5.12
N SER A 85 7.18 0.96 6.38
CA SER A 85 7.82 0.30 7.52
C SER A 85 7.42 -1.17 7.63
N GLY A 86 8.37 -2.02 8.04
CA GLY A 86 8.10 -3.44 8.31
C GLY A 86 7.08 -3.69 9.44
N ASP A 87 6.86 -2.71 10.31
CA ASP A 87 5.87 -2.79 11.39
C ASP A 87 4.47 -2.29 10.96
N ALA A 88 4.33 -1.75 9.74
CA ALA A 88 3.05 -1.24 9.27
C ALA A 88 2.05 -2.37 8.99
N VAL A 89 0.78 -2.08 9.27
CA VAL A 89 -0.33 -3.01 9.06
C VAL A 89 -1.36 -2.33 8.16
N PHE A 90 -1.78 -3.03 7.11
CA PHE A 90 -2.85 -2.61 6.21
C PHE A 90 -3.94 -3.67 6.15
N GLY A 91 -5.18 -3.22 6.13
CA GLY A 91 -6.33 -4.05 5.81
C GLY A 91 -6.42 -4.40 4.33
N ASP A 92 -7.58 -4.90 3.95
CA ASP A 92 -7.90 -5.30 2.58
C ASP A 92 -8.21 -4.08 1.69
N ASP A 93 -8.02 -4.24 0.37
CA ASP A 93 -8.42 -3.25 -0.65
C ASP A 93 -7.77 -1.87 -0.52
N CYS A 94 -6.59 -1.81 0.10
CA CYS A 94 -5.87 -0.55 0.24
C CYS A 94 -5.10 -0.18 -1.03
N VAL A 95 -5.06 1.11 -1.32
CA VAL A 95 -4.32 1.67 -2.47
C VAL A 95 -3.28 2.66 -1.97
N VAL A 96 -2.05 2.53 -2.47
CA VAL A 96 -0.98 3.52 -2.24
C VAL A 96 -0.42 4.01 -3.57
N ARG A 97 0.00 5.27 -3.60
CA ARG A 97 0.56 5.91 -4.80
C ARG A 97 2.02 6.31 -4.59
N ASN A 98 2.66 6.73 -5.66
CA ASN A 98 4.07 7.18 -5.62
C ASN A 98 4.33 8.20 -4.51
N GLY A 99 5.54 8.19 -3.97
CA GLY A 99 5.99 9.13 -2.93
C GLY A 99 5.37 8.94 -1.55
N VAL A 100 4.53 7.91 -1.35
CA VAL A 100 3.90 7.63 -0.04
C VAL A 100 4.94 7.13 0.95
N THR A 101 4.89 7.64 2.18
CA THR A 101 5.67 7.11 3.30
C THR A 101 4.73 6.68 4.42
N VAL A 102 4.84 5.41 4.85
CA VAL A 102 4.12 4.88 6.01
C VAL A 102 5.11 4.32 7.00
N GLY A 103 5.26 4.94 8.15
CA GLY A 103 6.31 4.49 9.08
C GLY A 103 6.40 5.27 10.39
N LEU A 104 7.60 5.28 10.95
CA LEU A 104 7.91 5.91 12.22
C LEU A 104 7.84 7.45 12.10
N ARG A 105 7.41 8.11 13.15
CA ARG A 105 7.43 9.57 13.22
C ARG A 105 8.82 10.11 13.58
N HIS A 106 9.52 9.43 14.47
CA HIS A 106 10.87 9.80 14.93
C HIS A 106 11.74 8.57 15.05
N THR A 107 13.04 8.72 14.77
CA THR A 107 14.03 7.67 14.98
C THR A 107 14.04 7.24 16.44
N GLY A 108 14.03 5.93 16.68
CA GLY A 108 14.03 5.35 18.03
C GLY A 108 12.65 5.20 18.68
N GLN A 109 11.57 5.75 18.13
CA GLN A 109 10.21 5.42 18.54
C GLN A 109 9.78 4.07 17.94
N ARG A 110 9.04 3.30 18.72
CA ARG A 110 8.42 2.05 18.25
C ARG A 110 6.99 2.33 17.78
N GLY A 111 6.55 1.57 16.79
CA GLY A 111 5.18 1.59 16.32
C GLY A 111 5.03 2.31 14.98
N ALA A 112 4.40 1.63 14.07
CA ALA A 112 4.04 2.11 12.75
C ALA A 112 2.51 2.20 12.64
N PRO A 113 1.98 2.87 11.61
CA PRO A 113 0.55 2.98 11.41
C PRO A 113 -0.15 1.63 11.25
N VAL A 114 -1.35 1.54 11.82
CA VAL A 114 -2.32 0.48 11.58
C VAL A 114 -3.45 1.07 10.75
N ILE A 115 -3.58 0.59 9.52
CA ILE A 115 -4.50 1.12 8.52
C ILE A 115 -5.59 0.07 8.26
N GLY A 116 -6.84 0.49 8.32
CA GLY A 116 -8.01 -0.33 8.08
C GLY A 116 -8.19 -0.70 6.61
N ASN A 117 -9.39 -1.16 6.26
CA ASN A 117 -9.72 -1.62 4.93
C ASN A 117 -10.07 -0.44 4.00
N ARG A 118 -9.88 -0.62 2.69
CA ARG A 118 -10.27 0.32 1.63
C ARG A 118 -9.71 1.74 1.82
N ALA A 119 -8.52 1.82 2.43
CA ALA A 119 -7.82 3.09 2.56
C ALA A 119 -7.20 3.49 1.20
N ASP A 120 -7.46 4.72 0.79
CA ASP A 120 -6.91 5.33 -0.43
C ASP A 120 -5.87 6.39 -0.05
N ILE A 121 -4.58 6.10 -0.27
CA ILE A 121 -3.49 6.97 0.12
C ILE A 121 -2.93 7.70 -1.09
N GLY A 122 -3.21 9.00 -1.15
CA GLY A 122 -2.82 9.88 -2.24
C GLY A 122 -1.30 10.01 -2.40
N ALA A 123 -0.89 10.38 -3.61
CA ALA A 123 0.54 10.54 -3.95
C ALA A 123 1.26 11.50 -2.99
N GLY A 124 2.47 11.14 -2.59
CA GLY A 124 3.29 11.96 -1.71
C GLY A 124 2.85 12.01 -0.24
N ALA A 125 1.74 11.38 0.14
CA ALA A 125 1.25 11.42 1.52
C ALA A 125 2.21 10.76 2.51
N LYS A 126 2.25 11.29 3.73
CA LYS A 126 3.08 10.79 4.84
C LYS A 126 2.16 10.39 5.99
N VAL A 127 2.17 9.11 6.35
CA VAL A 127 1.38 8.55 7.47
C VAL A 127 2.38 8.08 8.52
N LEU A 128 2.51 8.82 9.61
CA LEU A 128 3.67 8.68 10.49
C LEU A 128 3.28 8.50 11.95
N GLY A 129 3.91 7.53 12.58
CA GLY A 129 3.79 7.23 14.00
C GLY A 129 2.87 6.05 14.31
N SER A 130 2.72 5.75 15.60
CA SER A 130 1.84 4.69 16.07
C SER A 130 0.39 5.18 16.10
N ILE A 131 -0.19 5.37 14.92
CA ILE A 131 -1.54 5.91 14.71
C ILE A 131 -2.45 4.87 14.07
N ARG A 132 -3.77 5.08 14.23
CA ARG A 132 -4.81 4.24 13.63
C ARG A 132 -5.56 5.01 12.56
N ILE A 133 -5.64 4.42 11.38
CA ILE A 133 -6.45 4.89 10.28
C ILE A 133 -7.61 3.90 10.13
N GLY A 134 -8.83 4.39 10.22
CA GLY A 134 -10.03 3.56 10.09
C GLY A 134 -10.27 3.05 8.67
N ASP A 135 -11.41 2.37 8.48
CA ASP A 135 -11.84 1.89 7.18
C ASP A 135 -12.38 3.04 6.31
N ASP A 136 -12.30 2.88 4.99
CA ASP A 136 -12.84 3.83 4.01
C ASP A 136 -12.27 5.26 4.14
N VAL A 137 -11.01 5.36 4.58
CA VAL A 137 -10.32 6.65 4.71
C VAL A 137 -9.64 7.02 3.40
N ALA A 138 -9.83 8.28 2.98
CA ALA A 138 -9.07 8.88 1.89
C ALA A 138 -8.03 9.86 2.45
N ILE A 139 -6.77 9.65 2.13
CA ILE A 139 -5.67 10.56 2.47
C ILE A 139 -5.28 11.32 1.22
N GLY A 140 -5.44 12.64 1.26
CA GLY A 140 -5.14 13.50 0.11
C GLY A 140 -3.66 13.51 -0.26
N ALA A 141 -3.38 13.85 -1.52
CA ALA A 141 -2.00 13.97 -1.99
C ALA A 141 -1.20 14.97 -1.12
N ASN A 142 0.06 14.59 -0.83
CA ASN A 142 0.98 15.36 0.02
C ASN A 142 0.48 15.66 1.44
N ALA A 143 -0.57 14.99 1.92
CA ALA A 143 -1.03 15.15 3.29
C ALA A 143 -0.05 14.52 4.29
N VAL A 144 0.11 15.14 5.46
CA VAL A 144 0.93 14.63 6.55
C VAL A 144 0.03 14.24 7.72
N VAL A 145 -0.23 12.95 7.87
CA VAL A 145 -1.09 12.37 8.90
C VAL A 145 -0.23 11.89 10.07
N ILE A 146 -0.45 12.47 11.23
CA ILE A 146 0.30 12.21 12.47
C ILE A 146 -0.60 11.96 13.68
N THR A 147 -1.91 11.82 13.45
CA THR A 147 -2.95 11.53 14.43
C THR A 147 -3.90 10.50 13.88
N ASP A 148 -4.66 9.85 14.75
CA ASP A 148 -5.68 8.88 14.37
C ASP A 148 -6.73 9.49 13.44
N VAL A 149 -7.19 8.71 12.46
CA VAL A 149 -8.25 9.10 11.53
C VAL A 149 -9.41 8.12 11.65
N PRO A 150 -10.61 8.57 12.06
CA PRO A 150 -11.79 7.71 12.10
C PRO A 150 -12.17 7.17 10.73
N SER A 151 -12.94 6.07 10.70
CA SER A 151 -13.50 5.52 9.46
C SER A 151 -14.38 6.53 8.72
N ASN A 152 -14.47 6.37 7.41
CA ASN A 152 -15.30 7.23 6.53
C ASN A 152 -14.90 8.72 6.60
N CYS A 153 -13.60 8.99 6.70
CA CYS A 153 -13.06 10.35 6.76
C CYS A 153 -12.07 10.63 5.61
N ILE A 154 -11.87 11.92 5.38
CA ILE A 154 -10.82 12.43 4.49
C ILE A 154 -9.81 13.17 5.35
N ALA A 155 -8.50 12.90 5.15
CA ALA A 155 -7.40 13.59 5.79
C ALA A 155 -6.59 14.37 4.75
N VAL A 156 -6.53 15.71 4.85
CA VAL A 156 -5.87 16.57 3.86
C VAL A 156 -5.05 17.68 4.52
N GLY A 157 -3.93 18.03 3.91
CA GLY A 157 -3.08 19.16 4.34
C GLY A 157 -1.90 18.74 5.23
N VAL A 158 -1.11 19.73 5.67
CA VAL A 158 0.13 19.58 6.47
C VAL A 158 0.09 20.53 7.68
N PRO A 159 -0.12 20.05 8.91
CA PRO A 159 -0.59 18.70 9.26
C PRO A 159 -2.01 18.44 8.73
N ALA A 160 -2.35 17.16 8.53
CA ALA A 160 -3.64 16.81 7.94
C ALA A 160 -4.82 17.22 8.85
N LYS A 161 -5.82 17.84 8.24
CA LYS A 161 -7.13 18.11 8.85
C LYS A 161 -8.09 17.01 8.45
N ILE A 162 -8.77 16.43 9.43
CA ILE A 162 -9.72 15.33 9.26
C ILE A 162 -11.12 15.90 9.07
N ARG A 163 -11.83 15.38 8.06
CA ARG A 163 -13.22 15.75 7.76
C ARG A 163 -14.02 14.48 7.44
N PRO A 164 -15.30 14.38 7.80
CA PRO A 164 -16.16 13.31 7.33
C PRO A 164 -16.18 13.27 5.80
N ARG A 165 -16.11 12.08 5.23
CA ARG A 165 -16.32 11.85 3.80
C ARG A 165 -17.80 12.06 3.50
N LYS A 166 -18.16 13.00 2.63
CA LYS A 166 -19.54 13.08 2.15
C LYS A 166 -19.86 11.78 1.42
N ALA A 167 -21.03 11.21 1.68
CA ALA A 167 -21.54 10.15 0.82
C ALA A 167 -21.57 10.69 -0.62
N ALA A 168 -21.10 9.88 -1.58
CA ALA A 168 -21.22 10.23 -2.98
C ALA A 168 -22.70 10.43 -3.29
N THR A 169 -23.02 11.55 -3.94
CA THR A 169 -24.41 11.75 -4.41
C THR A 169 -24.65 10.79 -5.57
N PRO A 170 -25.89 10.29 -5.77
CA PRO A 170 -26.20 9.37 -6.87
C PRO A 170 -25.72 9.86 -8.25
N SER A 171 -25.72 11.17 -8.47
CA SER A 171 -25.20 11.79 -9.69
C SER A 171 -23.67 11.67 -9.86
N GLU A 172 -22.92 11.63 -8.77
CA GLU A 172 -21.46 11.45 -8.81
C GLU A 172 -21.09 9.99 -9.08
N GLU A 173 -21.90 9.05 -8.58
CA GLU A 173 -21.73 7.61 -8.88
C GLU A 173 -22.08 7.29 -10.33
N GLU A 174 -23.16 7.86 -10.90
CA GLU A 174 -23.50 7.71 -12.31
C GLU A 174 -22.40 8.26 -13.23
N THR A 175 -21.88 9.44 -12.93
CA THR A 175 -20.81 10.07 -13.72
C THR A 175 -19.50 9.26 -13.62
N ALA A 176 -19.16 8.69 -12.46
CA ALA A 176 -17.99 7.85 -12.28
C ALA A 176 -18.08 6.52 -13.05
N VAL A 177 -19.26 5.92 -13.10
CA VAL A 177 -19.54 4.70 -13.88
C VAL A 177 -19.45 4.99 -15.37
N GLU A 178 -19.98 6.12 -15.85
CA GLU A 178 -19.97 6.53 -17.25
C GLU A 178 -18.56 6.85 -17.74
N LEU A 179 -17.74 7.53 -16.92
CA LEU A 179 -16.31 7.76 -17.23
C LEU A 179 -15.49 6.45 -17.24
N SER A 180 -15.83 5.49 -16.38
CA SER A 180 -15.16 4.17 -16.36
C SER A 180 -15.53 3.29 -17.53
N ALA A 181 -16.70 3.49 -18.15
CA ALA A 181 -17.20 2.74 -19.31
C ALA A 181 -16.77 3.35 -20.66
N ALA A 182 -16.22 4.56 -20.67
CA ALA A 182 -15.76 5.20 -21.88
C ALA A 182 -14.53 4.46 -22.48
N PRO A 183 -14.51 4.16 -23.79
CA PRO A 183 -13.35 3.57 -24.43
C PRO A 183 -12.15 4.52 -24.35
N PRO A 184 -10.90 4.00 -24.25
CA PRO A 184 -9.72 4.84 -24.25
C PRO A 184 -9.67 5.70 -25.51
N ALA A 185 -9.46 6.99 -25.34
CA ALA A 185 -9.22 7.89 -26.46
C ALA A 185 -8.00 7.40 -27.26
N VAL A 186 -8.18 7.24 -28.56
CA VAL A 186 -7.18 6.78 -29.53
C VAL A 186 -6.09 7.83 -29.72
#